data_e7e67fe5b45b41ef130f6401ace1b84a
#
_entry.id   e7e67fe5b45b41ef130f6401ace1b84a
#
_cell.length_a   1.000
_cell.length_b   1.000
_cell.length_c   1.000
_cell.angle_alpha   90.00
_cell.angle_beta   90.00
_cell.angle_gamma   90.00
#
_symmetry.space_group_name_H-M   'P 1'
#
loop_
_entity.id
_entity.type
_entity.pdbx_description
1 polymer ?
#
loop_
_entity_poly.entity_id
_entity_poly.type
_entity_poly.pdbx_seq_one_letter_code
_entity_poly.pdbx_strand_id
1 'polypeptide(L)'
;VIAGSGTGMQRDYAWRQARYLADLEDPEAIGRRAGERAIARMNPTKLASGAMPVLFDPRVGSSFLGHLIGAITGSAIARKTSFLLDQRGKQVFAPGITIRDDPHRQRGLRSRPFDGEGLPTAPGAIIKDGMLGGWLLDSASARQLGQNPTGHASRGTSGPPGTGTTNLYMEAGTLSPEELMADVKHGLYVSELIGHGVNPVTGDYSRGASGFLIENGRLGPPVAEITIAGNLKDMFLNLTPASDLEFIRAVDVPTIRIDGMMVAGA
;
A
#
# COMPACT_ATOMS: atom_id res chain seq x y z
N VAL A 1 -16.15 -7.73 -12.67
CA VAL A 1 -17.10 -8.84 -12.73
C VAL A 1 -17.96 -8.82 -11.49
N ILE A 2 -19.24 -9.13 -11.66
CA ILE A 2 -20.21 -9.35 -10.58
C ILE A 2 -20.64 -10.81 -10.66
N ALA A 3 -20.62 -11.53 -9.54
CA ALA A 3 -21.04 -12.92 -9.42
C ALA A 3 -22.16 -13.05 -8.39
N GLY A 4 -23.11 -14.00 -8.60
CA GLY A 4 -24.24 -14.25 -7.71
C GLY A 4 -25.50 -13.43 -8.04
N SER A 5 -26.48 -13.46 -7.13
CA SER A 5 -27.75 -12.76 -7.26
C SER A 5 -28.26 -12.27 -5.91
N GLY A 6 -29.14 -11.27 -5.90
CA GLY A 6 -29.76 -10.71 -4.68
C GLY A 6 -28.71 -10.19 -3.70
N THR A 7 -28.91 -10.45 -2.41
CA THR A 7 -28.00 -10.01 -1.33
C THR A 7 -26.66 -10.77 -1.30
N GLY A 8 -26.57 -11.90 -2.01
CA GLY A 8 -25.34 -12.69 -2.12
C GLY A 8 -24.39 -12.26 -3.24
N MET A 9 -24.71 -11.19 -3.98
CA MET A 9 -23.84 -10.69 -5.04
C MET A 9 -22.49 -10.22 -4.49
N GLN A 10 -21.44 -10.67 -5.17
CA GLN A 10 -20.05 -10.24 -4.91
C GLN A 10 -19.43 -9.69 -6.18
N ARG A 11 -18.45 -8.83 -6.02
CA ARG A 11 -17.72 -8.25 -7.13
C ARG A 11 -16.22 -8.34 -6.90
N ASP A 12 -15.48 -8.47 -7.98
CA ASP A 12 -14.03 -8.23 -7.97
C ASP A 12 -13.58 -7.75 -9.35
N TYR A 13 -12.34 -7.36 -9.46
CA TYR A 13 -11.78 -6.81 -10.68
C TYR A 13 -10.34 -7.30 -10.91
N ALA A 14 -9.93 -7.24 -12.17
CA ALA A 14 -8.53 -7.31 -12.56
C ALA A 14 -8.27 -6.29 -13.67
N TRP A 15 -7.05 -5.81 -13.76
CA TRP A 15 -6.63 -4.91 -14.82
C TRP A 15 -5.11 -4.98 -15.00
N ARG A 16 -4.63 -4.54 -16.16
CA ARG A 16 -3.22 -4.35 -16.46
C ARG A 16 -3.04 -3.02 -17.19
N GLN A 17 -1.93 -2.34 -16.90
CA GLN A 17 -1.49 -1.18 -17.65
C GLN A 17 0.00 -1.30 -17.96
N ALA A 18 0.42 -0.78 -19.12
CA ALA A 18 1.81 -0.79 -19.54
C ALA A 18 2.07 0.41 -20.45
N ARG A 19 3.34 0.81 -20.60
CA ARG A 19 3.75 1.83 -21.58
C ARG A 19 3.88 1.27 -23.01
N TYR A 20 4.08 -0.04 -23.13
CA TYR A 20 4.27 -0.73 -24.41
C TYR A 20 3.21 -1.81 -24.57
N LEU A 21 2.67 -1.91 -25.76
CA LEU A 21 1.64 -2.91 -26.06
C LEU A 21 2.12 -4.35 -25.77
N ALA A 22 3.38 -4.63 -26.08
CA ALA A 22 3.98 -5.95 -25.85
C ALA A 22 4.08 -6.35 -24.37
N ASP A 23 3.94 -5.40 -23.45
CA ASP A 23 3.97 -5.66 -22.00
C ASP A 23 2.56 -5.84 -21.41
N LEU A 24 1.52 -5.72 -22.23
CA LEU A 24 0.14 -5.99 -21.80
C LEU A 24 -0.10 -7.49 -21.72
N GLU A 25 -0.78 -7.88 -20.67
CA GLU A 25 -1.28 -9.24 -20.47
C GLU A 25 -2.47 -9.51 -21.40
N ASP A 26 -2.69 -10.78 -21.75
CA ASP A 26 -3.85 -11.21 -22.51
C ASP A 26 -5.16 -10.75 -21.83
N PRO A 27 -6.05 -10.03 -22.54
CA PRO A 27 -7.31 -9.54 -21.97
C PRO A 27 -8.24 -10.67 -21.49
N GLU A 28 -8.18 -11.86 -22.11
CA GLU A 28 -8.96 -13.01 -21.67
C GLU A 28 -8.48 -13.50 -20.29
N ALA A 29 -7.17 -13.54 -20.07
CA ALA A 29 -6.58 -13.90 -18.76
C ALA A 29 -6.98 -12.88 -17.66
N ILE A 30 -7.02 -11.59 -17.98
CA ILE A 30 -7.49 -10.53 -17.06
C ILE A 30 -8.96 -10.75 -16.71
N GLY A 31 -9.83 -11.01 -17.70
CA GLY A 31 -11.25 -11.25 -17.51
C GLY A 31 -11.51 -12.49 -16.65
N ARG A 32 -10.81 -13.59 -16.93
CA ARG A 32 -10.89 -14.84 -16.18
C ARG A 32 -10.51 -14.63 -14.71
N ARG A 33 -9.37 -14.00 -14.43
CA ARG A 33 -8.91 -13.68 -13.08
C ARG A 33 -9.91 -12.82 -12.31
N ALA A 34 -10.54 -11.84 -12.94
CA ALA A 34 -11.59 -11.02 -12.32
C ALA A 34 -12.81 -11.88 -11.94
N GLY A 35 -13.23 -12.81 -12.81
CA GLY A 35 -14.33 -13.75 -12.58
C GLY A 35 -14.04 -14.71 -11.42
N GLU A 36 -12.88 -15.35 -11.44
CA GLU A 36 -12.44 -16.27 -10.38
C GLU A 36 -12.42 -15.60 -9.01
N ARG A 37 -11.90 -14.37 -8.93
CA ARG A 37 -11.86 -13.58 -7.70
C ARG A 37 -13.27 -13.23 -7.20
N ALA A 38 -14.20 -12.86 -8.10
CA ALA A 38 -15.56 -12.54 -7.72
C ALA A 38 -16.30 -13.79 -7.20
N ILE A 39 -16.09 -14.95 -7.83
CA ILE A 39 -16.69 -16.23 -7.40
C ILE A 39 -16.11 -16.65 -6.04
N ALA A 40 -14.80 -16.53 -5.83
CA ALA A 40 -14.16 -16.91 -4.58
C ALA A 40 -14.69 -16.12 -3.36
N ARG A 41 -15.26 -14.94 -3.56
CA ARG A 41 -15.83 -14.08 -2.50
C ARG A 41 -17.30 -14.36 -2.21
N MET A 42 -17.95 -15.27 -2.94
CA MET A 42 -19.38 -15.57 -2.76
C MET A 42 -19.66 -16.23 -1.40
N ASN A 43 -20.83 -15.97 -0.87
CA ASN A 43 -21.32 -16.51 0.40
C ASN A 43 -20.36 -16.23 1.59
N PRO A 44 -20.03 -14.96 1.87
CA PRO A 44 -19.13 -14.62 2.95
C PRO A 44 -19.70 -15.05 4.31
N THR A 45 -18.80 -15.50 5.18
CA THR A 45 -19.10 -15.85 6.57
C THR A 45 -18.84 -14.68 7.49
N LYS A 46 -19.35 -14.76 8.72
CA LYS A 46 -19.07 -13.79 9.78
C LYS A 46 -17.76 -14.13 10.48
N LEU A 47 -17.08 -13.10 10.96
CA LEU A 47 -15.83 -13.22 11.69
C LEU A 47 -15.99 -12.68 13.11
N ALA A 48 -15.56 -13.43 14.12
CA ALA A 48 -15.54 -12.96 15.49
C ALA A 48 -14.53 -11.81 15.67
N SER A 49 -14.92 -10.79 16.47
CA SER A 49 -14.05 -9.65 16.76
C SER A 49 -12.87 -10.06 17.64
N GLY A 50 -11.69 -9.49 17.39
CA GLY A 50 -10.48 -9.72 18.19
C GLY A 50 -9.21 -9.19 17.54
N ALA A 51 -8.13 -9.22 18.30
CA ALA A 51 -6.80 -8.94 17.77
C ALA A 51 -6.26 -10.16 17.03
N MET A 52 -5.75 -9.96 15.81
CA MET A 52 -5.22 -11.06 15.01
C MET A 52 -4.19 -10.55 13.98
N PRO A 53 -3.37 -11.45 13.42
CA PRO A 53 -2.56 -11.15 12.24
C PRO A 53 -3.45 -10.86 11.02
N VAL A 54 -3.10 -9.82 10.26
CA VAL A 54 -3.80 -9.45 9.02
C VAL A 54 -2.81 -9.43 7.88
N LEU A 55 -3.08 -10.22 6.85
CA LEU A 55 -2.33 -10.18 5.59
C LEU A 55 -3.10 -9.32 4.58
N PHE A 56 -2.37 -8.57 3.78
CA PHE A 56 -2.92 -7.67 2.76
C PHE A 56 -2.47 -8.10 1.38
N ASP A 57 -3.44 -8.35 0.50
CA ASP A 57 -3.21 -8.51 -0.93
C ASP A 57 -2.40 -7.30 -1.48
N PRO A 58 -1.44 -7.46 -2.38
CA PRO A 58 -0.67 -6.36 -2.99
C PRO A 58 -1.54 -5.23 -3.56
N ARG A 59 -2.76 -5.54 -4.01
CA ARG A 59 -3.73 -4.55 -4.53
C ARG A 59 -4.16 -3.53 -3.49
N VAL A 60 -4.30 -3.95 -2.25
CA VAL A 60 -4.75 -3.09 -1.14
C VAL A 60 -3.59 -2.65 -0.25
N GLY A 61 -2.55 -3.47 -0.14
CA GLY A 61 -1.32 -3.18 0.61
C GLY A 61 -0.59 -1.94 0.09
N SER A 62 -0.66 -1.65 -1.21
CA SER A 62 -0.09 -0.43 -1.81
C SER A 62 -0.61 0.86 -1.16
N SER A 63 -1.79 0.84 -0.53
CA SER A 63 -2.35 2.00 0.19
C SER A 63 -1.49 2.43 1.39
N PHE A 64 -0.73 1.51 2.02
CA PHE A 64 0.18 1.85 3.11
C PHE A 64 1.32 2.76 2.66
N LEU A 65 1.85 2.53 1.44
CA LEU A 65 2.82 3.46 0.84
C LEU A 65 2.19 4.82 0.55
N GLY A 66 0.91 4.86 0.16
CA GLY A 66 0.17 6.11 0.00
C GLY A 66 0.08 6.91 1.31
N HIS A 67 -0.18 6.24 2.44
CA HIS A 67 -0.21 6.88 3.75
C HIS A 67 1.17 7.37 4.19
N LEU A 68 2.23 6.56 3.99
CA LEU A 68 3.61 6.98 4.21
C LEU A 68 3.93 8.24 3.42
N ILE A 69 3.70 8.23 2.10
CA ILE A 69 4.02 9.37 1.23
C ILE A 69 3.23 10.61 1.64
N GLY A 70 1.93 10.48 1.93
CA GLY A 70 1.12 11.59 2.43
C GLY A 70 1.68 12.22 3.71
N ALA A 71 2.22 11.41 4.62
CA ALA A 71 2.79 11.86 5.89
C ALA A 71 4.16 12.57 5.74
N ILE A 72 4.93 12.27 4.69
CA ILE A 72 6.28 12.83 4.49
C ILE A 72 6.35 13.89 3.39
N THR A 73 5.21 14.35 2.85
CA THR A 73 5.21 15.50 1.94
C THR A 73 5.64 16.78 2.66
N GLY A 74 6.45 17.60 2.01
CA GLY A 74 6.91 18.85 2.57
C GLY A 74 5.77 19.75 3.05
N SER A 75 4.63 19.73 2.36
CA SER A 75 3.44 20.50 2.76
C SER A 75 2.79 19.98 4.06
N ALA A 76 2.76 18.68 4.29
CA ALA A 76 2.25 18.10 5.54
C ALA A 76 3.17 18.42 6.73
N ILE A 77 4.49 18.35 6.50
CA ILE A 77 5.51 18.67 7.50
C ILE A 77 5.48 20.15 7.85
N ALA A 78 5.44 21.05 6.87
CA ALA A 78 5.37 22.49 7.08
C ALA A 78 4.11 22.93 7.84
N ARG A 79 2.97 22.28 7.58
CA ARG A 79 1.71 22.51 8.32
C ARG A 79 1.62 21.77 9.65
N LYS A 80 2.59 20.93 9.98
CA LYS A 80 2.59 20.09 11.19
C LYS A 80 1.37 19.13 11.26
N THR A 81 0.94 18.61 10.11
CA THR A 81 -0.22 17.72 9.97
C THR A 81 0.19 16.30 9.63
N SER A 82 1.25 15.79 10.22
CA SER A 82 1.81 14.46 9.95
C SER A 82 2.06 13.68 11.23
N PHE A 83 1.64 12.40 11.26
CA PHE A 83 2.00 11.48 12.34
C PHE A 83 3.49 11.11 12.36
N LEU A 84 4.25 11.48 11.30
CA LEU A 84 5.70 11.27 11.21
C LEU A 84 6.52 12.55 11.41
N LEU A 85 5.93 13.66 11.89
CA LEU A 85 6.53 14.99 11.95
C LEU A 85 7.97 15.00 12.50
N ASP A 86 8.22 14.26 13.58
CA ASP A 86 9.52 14.23 14.29
C ASP A 86 10.28 12.89 14.06
N GLN A 87 9.99 12.19 12.96
CA GLN A 87 10.52 10.84 12.72
C GLN A 87 11.66 10.78 11.69
N ARG A 88 12.09 11.92 11.14
CA ARG A 88 13.25 11.96 10.21
C ARG A 88 14.50 11.36 10.87
N GLY A 89 15.15 10.43 10.19
CA GLY A 89 16.33 9.74 10.69
C GLY A 89 16.04 8.72 11.80
N LYS A 90 14.78 8.36 12.04
CA LYS A 90 14.39 7.37 13.04
C LYS A 90 13.77 6.13 12.38
N GLN A 91 13.72 5.07 13.16
CA GLN A 91 13.05 3.83 12.82
C GLN A 91 11.53 4.06 12.75
N VAL A 92 10.92 3.84 11.59
CA VAL A 92 9.47 3.97 11.37
C VAL A 92 8.84 2.73 10.77
N PHE A 93 9.66 1.82 10.23
CA PHE A 93 9.26 0.47 9.81
C PHE A 93 10.08 -0.58 10.55
N ALA A 94 9.66 -1.84 10.52
CA ALA A 94 10.47 -2.94 11.01
C ALA A 94 11.86 -2.95 10.36
N PRO A 95 12.92 -3.40 11.08
CA PRO A 95 14.25 -3.59 10.47
C PRO A 95 14.19 -4.48 9.22
N GLY A 96 15.05 -4.22 8.26
CA GLY A 96 15.11 -4.93 6.98
C GLY A 96 14.16 -4.38 5.91
N ILE A 97 13.17 -3.55 6.26
CA ILE A 97 12.24 -2.98 5.27
C ILE A 97 12.91 -1.82 4.52
N THR A 98 12.91 -1.93 3.20
CA THR A 98 13.38 -0.88 2.30
C THR A 98 12.26 -0.50 1.31
N ILE A 99 12.01 0.81 1.19
CA ILE A 99 11.03 1.37 0.26
C ILE A 99 11.76 2.34 -0.65
N ARG A 100 11.67 2.10 -1.97
CA ARG A 100 12.39 2.88 -3.00
C ARG A 100 11.44 3.63 -3.90
N ASP A 101 11.87 4.81 -4.35
CA ASP A 101 11.34 5.49 -5.52
C ASP A 101 12.38 5.43 -6.66
N ASP A 102 12.00 4.87 -7.80
CA ASP A 102 12.88 4.74 -8.97
C ASP A 102 12.30 5.47 -10.19
N PRO A 103 12.66 6.75 -10.37
CA PRO A 103 12.24 7.53 -11.52
C PRO A 103 12.89 7.09 -12.85
N HIS A 104 13.93 6.26 -12.83
CA HIS A 104 14.65 5.82 -14.01
C HIS A 104 14.38 4.35 -14.37
N ARG A 105 13.43 3.71 -13.69
CA ARG A 105 13.06 2.34 -13.98
C ARG A 105 12.67 2.19 -15.46
N GLN A 106 13.33 1.26 -16.15
CA GLN A 106 13.03 0.98 -17.54
C GLN A 106 11.56 0.55 -17.70
N ARG A 107 10.84 1.17 -18.63
CA ARG A 107 9.40 0.95 -18.89
C ARG A 107 8.48 1.22 -17.70
N GLY A 108 8.98 1.82 -16.61
CA GLY A 108 8.18 2.16 -15.43
C GLY A 108 7.08 3.18 -15.79
N LEU A 109 5.89 3.00 -15.22
CA LEU A 109 4.71 3.79 -15.58
C LEU A 109 4.87 5.28 -15.32
N ARG A 110 5.67 5.66 -14.32
CA ARG A 110 5.93 7.07 -13.94
C ARG A 110 7.40 7.48 -14.09
N SER A 111 8.19 6.73 -14.86
CA SER A 111 9.59 7.09 -15.11
C SER A 111 9.70 8.42 -15.84
N ARG A 112 10.63 9.26 -15.36
CA ARG A 112 10.87 10.62 -15.87
C ARG A 112 12.28 11.09 -15.45
N PRO A 113 13.02 11.82 -16.33
CA PRO A 113 14.37 12.30 -16.03
C PRO A 113 14.39 13.56 -15.15
N PHE A 114 13.28 14.31 -15.06
CA PHE A 114 13.13 15.52 -14.26
C PHE A 114 11.74 15.57 -13.63
N ASP A 115 11.61 16.28 -12.54
CA ASP A 115 10.37 16.45 -11.80
C ASP A 115 9.44 17.54 -12.40
N GLY A 116 8.32 17.85 -11.72
CA GLY A 116 7.35 18.83 -12.18
C GLY A 116 7.83 20.29 -12.15
N GLU A 117 9.00 20.57 -11.62
CA GLU A 117 9.67 21.89 -11.59
C GLU A 117 10.95 21.93 -12.45
N GLY A 118 11.26 20.82 -13.17
CA GLY A 118 12.44 20.72 -14.04
C GLY A 118 13.72 20.31 -13.30
N LEU A 119 13.65 19.92 -12.04
CA LEU A 119 14.80 19.41 -11.30
C LEU A 119 15.08 17.94 -11.66
N PRO A 120 16.38 17.54 -11.76
CA PRO A 120 16.71 16.16 -12.05
C PRO A 120 16.17 15.21 -10.98
N THR A 121 15.66 14.07 -11.40
CA THR A 121 15.24 12.98 -10.53
C THR A 121 16.37 11.98 -10.34
N ALA A 122 16.38 11.26 -9.21
CA ALA A 122 17.35 10.22 -8.95
C ALA A 122 16.68 9.04 -8.20
N PRO A 123 17.05 7.78 -8.51
CA PRO A 123 16.62 6.64 -7.71
C PRO A 123 17.12 6.75 -6.28
N GLY A 124 16.27 6.43 -5.31
CA GLY A 124 16.64 6.51 -3.91
C GLY A 124 15.74 5.69 -2.98
N ALA A 125 16.25 5.39 -1.80
CA ALA A 125 15.46 4.80 -0.74
C ALA A 125 14.81 5.91 0.10
N ILE A 126 13.47 5.88 0.19
CA ILE A 126 12.69 6.72 1.11
C ILE A 126 12.79 6.16 2.53
N ILE A 127 12.63 4.84 2.63
CA ILE A 127 12.92 4.05 3.83
C ILE A 127 14.08 3.11 3.50
N LYS A 128 15.10 3.08 4.35
CA LYS A 128 16.23 2.18 4.23
C LYS A 128 16.42 1.45 5.57
N ASP A 129 16.30 0.13 5.53
CA ASP A 129 16.39 -0.71 6.75
C ASP A 129 15.46 -0.19 7.87
N GLY A 130 14.21 0.13 7.51
CA GLY A 130 13.20 0.68 8.41
C GLY A 130 13.37 2.15 8.78
N MET A 131 14.49 2.78 8.44
CA MET A 131 14.82 4.17 8.80
C MET A 131 14.27 5.17 7.79
N LEU A 132 13.59 6.22 8.24
CA LEU A 132 13.09 7.31 7.38
C LEU A 132 14.23 8.26 6.98
N GLY A 133 14.55 8.32 5.68
CA GLY A 133 15.64 9.15 5.15
C GLY A 133 15.36 10.66 5.18
N GLY A 134 14.15 11.08 4.86
CA GLY A 134 13.81 12.50 4.78
C GLY A 134 12.41 12.79 4.26
N TRP A 135 12.20 14.03 3.86
CA TRP A 135 10.93 14.52 3.34
C TRP A 135 10.94 14.59 1.81
N LEU A 136 9.78 14.48 1.21
CA LEU A 136 9.60 14.75 -0.23
C LEU A 136 9.25 16.24 -0.39
N LEU A 137 10.13 16.98 -1.06
CA LEU A 137 10.05 18.45 -1.12
C LEU A 137 9.95 18.94 -2.58
N ASP A 138 8.96 19.77 -2.84
CA ASP A 138 8.94 20.71 -3.94
C ASP A 138 9.68 22.00 -3.56
N SER A 139 9.87 22.93 -4.48
CA SER A 139 10.57 24.18 -4.21
C SER A 139 9.87 25.06 -3.18
N ALA A 140 8.54 25.03 -3.11
CA ALA A 140 7.77 25.84 -2.15
C ALA A 140 7.95 25.33 -0.72
N SER A 141 7.72 24.04 -0.49
CA SER A 141 7.88 23.41 0.82
C SER A 141 9.34 23.37 1.27
N ALA A 142 10.28 23.20 0.33
CA ALA A 142 11.71 23.26 0.61
C ALA A 142 12.12 24.62 1.19
N ARG A 143 11.69 25.72 0.56
CA ARG A 143 11.94 27.09 1.08
C ARG A 143 11.30 27.31 2.45
N GLN A 144 10.06 26.84 2.63
CA GLN A 144 9.36 26.98 3.91
C GLN A 144 10.06 26.24 5.05
N LEU A 145 10.70 25.09 4.76
CA LEU A 145 11.40 24.28 5.73
C LEU A 145 12.91 24.57 5.83
N GLY A 146 13.43 25.53 5.05
CA GLY A 146 14.85 25.85 5.01
C GLY A 146 15.72 24.70 4.48
N GLN A 147 15.21 23.90 3.52
CA GLN A 147 15.87 22.75 2.93
C GLN A 147 15.96 22.88 1.41
N ASN A 148 16.66 21.98 0.75
CA ASN A 148 16.70 21.90 -0.70
C ASN A 148 15.54 21.03 -1.24
N PRO A 149 14.98 21.34 -2.43
CA PRO A 149 14.02 20.46 -3.08
C PRO A 149 14.66 19.12 -3.43
N THR A 150 13.83 18.06 -3.49
CA THR A 150 14.32 16.68 -3.56
C THR A 150 14.06 15.99 -4.90
N GLY A 151 13.65 16.72 -5.94
CA GLY A 151 13.31 16.15 -7.25
C GLY A 151 12.00 15.37 -7.26
N HIS A 152 11.11 15.68 -6.31
CA HIS A 152 9.82 15.03 -6.16
C HIS A 152 8.62 15.94 -6.46
N ALA A 153 8.85 17.08 -7.12
CA ALA A 153 7.75 17.95 -7.52
C ALA A 153 6.83 17.21 -8.51
N SER A 154 5.54 17.35 -8.30
CA SER A 154 4.50 16.78 -9.17
C SER A 154 3.51 17.87 -9.55
N ARG A 155 3.25 18.02 -10.85
CA ARG A 155 2.38 19.05 -11.39
C ARG A 155 1.17 18.45 -12.08
N GLY A 156 -0.01 18.90 -11.68
CA GLY A 156 -1.25 18.67 -12.40
C GLY A 156 -1.51 19.77 -13.45
N THR A 157 -2.69 19.72 -14.07
CA THR A 157 -3.11 20.68 -15.11
C THR A 157 -3.67 21.98 -14.54
N SER A 158 -4.07 22.00 -13.24
CA SER A 158 -4.83 23.10 -12.66
C SER A 158 -4.39 23.42 -11.22
N GLY A 159 -3.16 23.84 -11.03
CA GLY A 159 -2.71 24.23 -9.68
C GLY A 159 -1.21 24.34 -9.54
N PRO A 160 -0.72 24.83 -8.40
CA PRO A 160 0.71 24.86 -8.12
C PRO A 160 1.26 23.41 -8.01
N PRO A 161 2.57 23.22 -8.22
CA PRO A 161 3.21 21.93 -7.95
C PRO A 161 2.98 21.50 -6.48
N GLY A 162 2.80 20.21 -6.30
CA GLY A 162 2.88 19.53 -5.01
C GLY A 162 4.02 18.54 -5.00
N THR A 163 4.00 17.56 -4.12
CA THR A 163 5.00 16.50 -4.08
C THR A 163 4.39 15.14 -4.42
N GLY A 164 5.17 14.26 -5.03
CA GLY A 164 4.75 12.91 -5.37
C GLY A 164 5.94 12.02 -5.76
N THR A 165 5.73 10.74 -5.72
CA THR A 165 6.71 9.73 -6.12
C THR A 165 6.55 9.34 -7.58
N THR A 166 7.51 8.61 -8.09
CA THR A 166 7.52 8.03 -9.44
C THR A 166 7.11 6.56 -9.39
N ASN A 167 8.03 5.63 -9.56
CA ASN A 167 7.77 4.20 -9.41
C ASN A 167 8.18 3.77 -8.01
N LEU A 168 7.24 3.89 -7.09
CA LEU A 168 7.44 3.59 -5.67
C LEU A 168 7.21 2.11 -5.41
N TYR A 169 8.09 1.46 -4.66
CA TYR A 169 7.87 0.08 -4.27
C TYR A 169 8.52 -0.26 -2.93
N MET A 170 7.92 -1.23 -2.24
CA MET A 170 8.53 -1.91 -1.10
C MET A 170 9.31 -3.11 -1.62
N GLU A 171 10.58 -3.25 -1.24
CA GLU A 171 11.38 -4.42 -1.59
C GLU A 171 10.73 -5.70 -1.05
N ALA A 172 10.86 -6.78 -1.80
CA ALA A 172 10.35 -8.08 -1.41
C ALA A 172 11.07 -8.63 -0.18
N GLY A 173 10.32 -9.33 0.66
CA GLY A 173 10.88 -10.16 1.71
C GLY A 173 11.41 -11.49 1.19
N THR A 174 11.70 -12.41 2.10
CA THR A 174 12.27 -13.74 1.76
C THR A 174 11.25 -14.87 1.80
N LEU A 175 10.16 -14.72 2.55
CA LEU A 175 9.12 -15.73 2.73
C LEU A 175 8.02 -15.58 1.67
N SER A 176 7.51 -16.66 1.14
CA SER A 176 6.32 -16.63 0.28
C SER A 176 5.07 -16.19 1.07
N PRO A 177 3.98 -15.78 0.40
CA PRO A 177 2.72 -15.50 1.09
C PRO A 177 2.21 -16.69 1.93
N GLU A 178 2.39 -17.91 1.44
CA GLU A 178 2.02 -19.15 2.14
C GLU A 178 2.88 -19.35 3.40
N GLU A 179 4.19 -19.12 3.29
CA GLU A 179 5.10 -19.20 4.44
C GLU A 179 4.79 -18.12 5.48
N LEU A 180 4.39 -16.90 5.06
CA LEU A 180 3.94 -15.84 5.97
C LEU A 180 2.63 -16.19 6.70
N MET A 181 1.81 -17.07 6.14
CA MET A 181 0.58 -17.55 6.78
C MET A 181 0.79 -18.75 7.67
N ALA A 182 1.85 -19.54 7.47
CA ALA A 182 2.01 -20.90 7.99
C ALA A 182 1.85 -21.03 9.52
N ASP A 183 2.26 -20.02 10.29
CA ASP A 183 2.13 -19.96 11.75
C ASP A 183 0.82 -19.33 12.24
N VAL A 184 0.00 -18.78 11.34
CA VAL A 184 -1.25 -18.10 11.68
C VAL A 184 -2.36 -19.11 11.95
N LYS A 185 -2.71 -19.34 13.20
CA LYS A 185 -3.82 -20.22 13.57
C LYS A 185 -5.17 -19.64 13.22
N HIS A 186 -5.35 -18.34 13.44
CA HIS A 186 -6.55 -17.59 13.12
C HIS A 186 -6.14 -16.17 12.73
N GLY A 187 -6.55 -15.73 11.55
CA GLY A 187 -6.16 -14.45 10.98
C GLY A 187 -7.06 -14.04 9.80
N LEU A 188 -6.67 -12.96 9.15
CA LEU A 188 -7.42 -12.38 8.04
C LEU A 188 -6.51 -12.09 6.85
N TYR A 189 -6.93 -12.48 5.64
CA TYR A 189 -6.35 -12.03 4.38
C TYR A 189 -7.28 -11.00 3.74
N VAL A 190 -6.87 -9.74 3.65
CA VAL A 190 -7.67 -8.62 3.13
C VAL A 190 -7.43 -8.47 1.64
N SER A 191 -8.48 -8.62 0.84
CA SER A 191 -8.44 -8.41 -0.62
C SER A 191 -9.13 -7.13 -1.08
N GLU A 192 -9.94 -6.49 -0.22
CA GLU A 192 -10.60 -5.22 -0.49
C GLU A 192 -10.64 -4.34 0.77
N LEU A 193 -10.43 -3.04 0.56
CA LEU A 193 -10.57 -2.00 1.59
C LEU A 193 -11.65 -1.00 1.18
N ILE A 194 -12.49 -0.61 2.13
CA ILE A 194 -13.60 0.32 1.94
C ILE A 194 -13.42 1.54 2.86
N GLY A 195 -13.75 2.72 2.34
CA GLY A 195 -13.65 3.98 3.10
C GLY A 195 -12.24 4.55 3.19
N HIS A 196 -12.10 5.67 3.89
CA HIS A 196 -10.87 6.47 4.02
C HIS A 196 -10.54 6.81 5.49
N GLY A 197 -10.86 5.92 6.43
CA GLY A 197 -10.71 6.12 7.87
C GLY A 197 -9.25 6.13 8.34
N VAL A 198 -8.49 7.16 7.94
CA VAL A 198 -7.12 7.40 8.40
C VAL A 198 -6.97 8.83 8.86
N ASN A 199 -6.49 9.01 10.08
CA ASN A 199 -6.13 10.33 10.60
C ASN A 199 -4.66 10.63 10.28
N PRO A 200 -4.35 11.60 9.40
CA PRO A 200 -2.97 11.88 8.99
C PRO A 200 -2.13 12.51 10.11
N VAL A 201 -2.73 13.04 11.16
CA VAL A 201 -2.02 13.70 12.28
C VAL A 201 -1.63 12.69 13.36
N THR A 202 -2.53 11.77 13.70
CA THR A 202 -2.31 10.79 14.79
C THR A 202 -1.79 9.45 14.28
N GLY A 203 -2.12 9.10 13.04
CA GLY A 203 -1.84 7.79 12.44
C GLY A 203 -2.94 6.76 12.70
N ASP A 204 -4.05 7.15 13.35
CA ASP A 204 -5.15 6.21 13.59
C ASP A 204 -5.73 5.72 12.27
N TYR A 205 -5.93 4.42 12.18
CA TYR A 205 -6.37 3.69 11.01
C TYR A 205 -7.61 2.86 11.35
N SER A 206 -8.70 3.06 10.60
CA SER A 206 -9.91 2.27 10.72
C SER A 206 -10.59 2.20 9.35
N ARG A 207 -10.71 1.00 8.77
CA ARG A 207 -11.29 0.82 7.44
C ARG A 207 -12.20 -0.39 7.38
N GLY A 208 -13.27 -0.28 6.63
CA GLY A 208 -14.04 -1.43 6.20
C GLY A 208 -13.17 -2.34 5.33
N ALA A 209 -13.35 -3.65 5.46
CA ALA A 209 -12.58 -4.64 4.73
C ALA A 209 -13.44 -5.86 4.36
N SER A 210 -12.98 -6.57 3.34
CA SER A 210 -13.42 -7.92 3.00
C SER A 210 -12.24 -8.73 2.47
N GLY A 211 -12.36 -10.05 2.57
CA GLY A 211 -11.27 -10.94 2.21
C GLY A 211 -11.56 -12.39 2.57
N PHE A 212 -10.61 -13.06 3.17
CA PHE A 212 -10.69 -14.48 3.51
C PHE A 212 -10.18 -14.71 4.93
N LEU A 213 -10.79 -15.64 5.65
CA LEU A 213 -10.20 -16.16 6.88
C LEU A 213 -8.84 -16.81 6.59
N ILE A 214 -7.96 -16.74 7.58
CA ILE A 214 -6.79 -17.63 7.62
C ILE A 214 -7.01 -18.57 8.78
N GLU A 215 -7.03 -19.87 8.50
CA GLU A 215 -7.20 -20.92 9.49
C GLU A 215 -6.07 -21.93 9.37
N ASN A 216 -5.30 -22.08 10.45
CA ASN A 216 -4.18 -23.03 10.50
C ASN A 216 -3.21 -22.92 9.30
N GLY A 217 -2.82 -21.67 8.97
CA GLY A 217 -1.86 -21.38 7.90
C GLY A 217 -2.41 -21.45 6.48
N ARG A 218 -3.73 -21.48 6.28
CA ARG A 218 -4.36 -21.59 4.97
C ARG A 218 -5.50 -20.63 4.79
N LEU A 219 -5.73 -20.18 3.56
CA LEU A 219 -6.92 -19.41 3.22
C LEU A 219 -8.17 -20.28 3.37
N GLY A 220 -9.12 -19.81 4.15
CA GLY A 220 -10.41 -20.38 4.43
C GLY A 220 -11.55 -19.67 3.69
N PRO A 221 -12.77 -19.68 4.25
CA PRO A 221 -13.94 -19.07 3.64
C PRO A 221 -13.81 -17.55 3.50
N PRO A 222 -14.52 -16.95 2.54
CA PRO A 222 -14.58 -15.49 2.40
C PRO A 222 -15.31 -14.84 3.58
N VAL A 223 -14.88 -13.62 3.92
CA VAL A 223 -15.51 -12.75 4.92
C VAL A 223 -15.76 -11.36 4.36
N ALA A 224 -16.81 -10.73 4.80
CA ALA A 224 -17.19 -9.38 4.41
C ALA A 224 -17.79 -8.60 5.60
N GLU A 225 -18.04 -7.30 5.38
CA GLU A 225 -18.67 -6.42 6.38
C GLU A 225 -17.89 -6.36 7.71
N ILE A 226 -16.57 -6.39 7.62
CA ILE A 226 -15.67 -6.28 8.77
C ILE A 226 -14.98 -4.91 8.79
N THR A 227 -14.53 -4.51 9.95
CA THR A 227 -13.68 -3.33 10.14
C THR A 227 -12.33 -3.77 10.70
N ILE A 228 -11.26 -3.27 10.11
CA ILE A 228 -9.90 -3.44 10.61
C ILE A 228 -9.39 -2.11 11.16
N ALA A 229 -8.71 -2.15 12.31
CA ALA A 229 -8.24 -0.95 13.00
C ALA A 229 -6.85 -1.14 13.58
N GLY A 230 -6.12 -0.02 13.73
CA GLY A 230 -4.79 0.06 14.31
C GLY A 230 -4.28 1.50 14.31
N ASN A 231 -2.97 1.65 14.54
CA ASN A 231 -2.27 2.92 14.33
C ASN A 231 -1.12 2.70 13.35
N LEU A 232 -0.99 3.54 12.33
CA LEU A 232 0.00 3.38 11.26
C LEU A 232 1.45 3.30 11.78
N LYS A 233 1.76 3.96 12.91
CA LYS A 233 3.10 3.86 13.51
C LYS A 233 3.41 2.44 13.97
N ASP A 234 2.46 1.84 14.70
CA ASP A 234 2.61 0.46 15.19
C ASP A 234 2.52 -0.54 14.04
N MET A 235 1.59 -0.31 13.11
CA MET A 235 1.42 -1.15 11.92
C MET A 235 2.69 -1.23 11.07
N PHE A 236 3.39 -0.12 10.86
CA PHE A 236 4.65 -0.09 10.10
C PHE A 236 5.78 -0.82 10.82
N LEU A 237 5.84 -0.74 12.17
CA LEU A 237 6.84 -1.43 12.97
C LEU A 237 6.60 -2.95 13.07
N ASN A 238 5.35 -3.39 12.87
CA ASN A 238 4.95 -4.81 12.92
C ASN A 238 4.67 -5.39 11.52
N LEU A 239 5.18 -4.75 10.46
CA LEU A 239 4.96 -5.15 9.08
C LEU A 239 6.05 -6.10 8.59
N THR A 240 5.65 -7.18 7.93
CA THR A 240 6.56 -8.13 7.27
C THR A 240 6.12 -8.29 5.81
N PRO A 241 6.99 -8.01 4.82
CA PRO A 241 6.72 -8.21 3.40
C PRO A 241 6.99 -9.66 2.97
N ALA A 242 6.19 -10.16 2.03
CA ALA A 242 6.44 -11.44 1.36
C ALA A 242 7.39 -11.29 0.17
N SER A 243 7.68 -12.41 -0.51
CA SER A 243 8.60 -12.47 -1.67
C SER A 243 7.94 -12.23 -3.02
N ASP A 244 6.62 -12.04 -3.07
CA ASP A 244 5.78 -11.99 -4.27
C ASP A 244 5.64 -10.59 -4.90
N LEU A 245 6.66 -9.73 -4.78
CA LEU A 245 6.63 -8.40 -5.40
C LEU A 245 6.53 -8.51 -6.92
N GLU A 246 5.46 -7.97 -7.47
CA GLU A 246 5.27 -7.75 -8.90
C GLU A 246 5.12 -6.27 -9.22
N PHE A 247 5.67 -5.87 -10.37
CA PHE A 247 5.56 -4.48 -10.83
C PHE A 247 4.41 -4.32 -11.82
N ILE A 248 3.26 -3.95 -11.31
CA ILE A 248 2.00 -3.82 -12.07
C ILE A 248 1.54 -2.38 -12.15
N ARG A 249 1.89 -1.58 -11.13
CA ARG A 249 1.43 -0.20 -10.95
C ARG A 249 2.61 0.77 -10.90
N ALA A 250 2.31 1.99 -10.54
CA ALA A 250 3.33 2.97 -10.18
C ALA A 250 3.66 2.92 -8.66
N VAL A 251 2.85 2.22 -7.88
CA VAL A 251 3.08 1.96 -6.45
C VAL A 251 2.83 0.48 -6.21
N ASP A 252 3.88 -0.26 -5.95
CA ASP A 252 3.84 -1.72 -5.83
C ASP A 252 4.39 -2.16 -4.47
N VAL A 253 3.75 -3.17 -3.91
CA VAL A 253 4.17 -3.87 -2.70
C VAL A 253 3.95 -5.37 -2.90
N PRO A 254 4.70 -6.24 -2.23
CA PRO A 254 4.34 -7.66 -2.13
C PRO A 254 3.13 -7.84 -1.21
N THR A 255 2.68 -9.05 -1.00
CA THR A 255 1.79 -9.40 0.12
C THR A 255 2.44 -8.93 1.43
N ILE A 256 1.65 -8.29 2.30
CA ILE A 256 2.12 -7.70 3.55
C ILE A 256 1.38 -8.36 4.71
N ARG A 257 2.11 -8.82 5.72
CA ARG A 257 1.56 -9.22 7.02
C ARG A 257 1.76 -8.11 8.04
N ILE A 258 0.73 -7.83 8.85
CA ILE A 258 0.78 -6.93 10.01
C ILE A 258 0.20 -7.67 11.19
N ASP A 259 1.00 -7.84 12.25
CA ASP A 259 0.56 -8.50 13.47
C ASP A 259 -0.13 -7.52 14.43
N GLY A 260 -1.08 -8.03 15.23
CA GLY A 260 -1.71 -7.30 16.32
C GLY A 260 -2.77 -6.28 15.91
N MET A 261 -3.30 -6.37 14.69
CA MET A 261 -4.41 -5.50 14.28
C MET A 261 -5.72 -5.92 14.96
N MET A 262 -6.54 -4.91 15.29
CA MET A 262 -7.91 -5.17 15.77
C MET A 262 -8.83 -5.38 14.58
N VAL A 263 -9.57 -6.47 14.61
CA VAL A 263 -10.62 -6.79 13.63
C VAL A 263 -11.96 -6.81 14.36
N ALA A 264 -12.92 -6.05 13.87
CA ALA A 264 -14.30 -6.06 14.33
C ALA A 264 -15.17 -6.71 13.23
N GLY A 265 -15.74 -7.85 13.57
CA GLY A 265 -16.72 -8.56 12.77
C GLY A 265 -18.13 -8.36 13.33
N ALA A 266 -19.13 -8.96 12.69
CA ALA A 266 -20.53 -8.93 13.10
C ALA A 266 -20.89 -10.16 13.97
#